data_d09db5ed801d96caca821e8d0e35900e
#
_entry.id   d09db5ed801d96caca821e8d0e35900e
#
_cell.length_a   1.000
_cell.length_b   1.000
_cell.length_c   1.000
_cell.angle_alpha   90.00
_cell.angle_beta   90.00
_cell.angle_gamma   90.00
#
_symmetry.space_group_name_H-M   'P 1'
#
loop_
_entity.id
_entity.type
_entity.pdbx_description
1 polymer ?
#
loop_
_entity_poly.entity_id
_entity_poly.type
_entity_poly.pdbx_seq_one_letter_code
_entity_poly.pdbx_strand_id
1 'polypeptide(L)'
;MNASEKHIPFLIGMRTFKTALACGLAVASGYSINSPYPPFLAIGALGCMESSITASLRSARDLIFGNLVGAILAMIFTVTFTGHFAIGCFLGVIIMITLCNLLHMKPGITSLACVVFCCCLKDIPATDNLIYGLLRFRDTAIGTGIALAVNMLIRPYSGAKQTQNAILRAQKEMLPLLEQRVLQGRIPDLQELRADINSLDRAVNILLDERMNKSLKKSEVAHLRGCQQLLWKMRDSLISICSIDTTPSPSPQNLERMHALGMTETKNENILAGVCDERDTVVFNYYLNIFLDSNEYLTTLIDL
;
A
#
# COMPACT_ATOMS: atom_id res chain seq x y z
N MET A 1 -2.10 34.98 -15.22
CA MET A 1 -1.40 34.74 -13.94
C MET A 1 -2.45 34.16 -12.99
N ASN A 2 -2.66 32.85 -13.04
CA ASN A 2 -3.54 32.15 -12.09
C ASN A 2 -2.62 31.32 -11.18
N ALA A 3 -2.54 31.78 -9.93
CA ALA A 3 -1.88 31.04 -8.86
C ALA A 3 -2.62 29.73 -8.67
N SER A 4 -1.97 28.63 -9.05
CA SER A 4 -2.36 27.30 -8.63
C SER A 4 -2.39 27.29 -7.10
N GLU A 5 -3.58 27.26 -6.52
CA GLU A 5 -3.75 26.92 -5.10
C GLU A 5 -3.16 25.53 -4.89
N LYS A 6 -1.92 25.50 -4.43
CA LYS A 6 -1.34 24.30 -3.84
C LYS A 6 -2.21 23.94 -2.64
N HIS A 7 -3.14 23.01 -2.82
CA HIS A 7 -3.77 22.29 -1.72
C HIS A 7 -2.64 21.70 -0.89
N ILE A 8 -2.33 22.31 0.24
CA ILE A 8 -1.47 21.72 1.27
C ILE A 8 -2.22 20.48 1.74
N PRO A 9 -1.77 19.25 1.42
CA PRO A 9 -2.47 18.06 1.86
C PRO A 9 -2.51 18.11 3.39
N PHE A 10 -3.67 17.86 3.96
CA PHE A 10 -3.86 17.78 5.42
C PHE A 10 -2.82 16.78 5.95
N LEU A 11 -1.77 17.28 6.57
CA LEU A 11 -0.55 16.53 6.92
C LEU A 11 -0.81 15.39 7.93
N ILE A 12 -1.97 15.40 8.60
CA ILE A 12 -2.32 14.42 9.63
C ILE A 12 -3.51 13.59 9.15
N GLY A 13 -3.21 12.46 8.48
CA GLY A 13 -4.22 11.48 8.12
C GLY A 13 -4.69 10.66 9.35
N MET A 14 -5.85 10.02 9.23
CA MET A 14 -6.42 9.15 10.28
C MET A 14 -5.44 8.04 10.72
N ARG A 15 -4.63 7.51 9.80
CA ARG A 15 -3.59 6.53 10.12
C ARG A 15 -2.53 7.12 11.05
N THR A 16 -2.05 8.32 10.75
CA THR A 16 -1.06 9.04 11.58
C THR A 16 -1.62 9.30 12.98
N PHE A 17 -2.88 9.76 13.05
CA PHE A 17 -3.55 9.97 14.34
C PHE A 17 -3.66 8.69 15.17
N LYS A 18 -4.13 7.59 14.59
CA LYS A 18 -4.22 6.29 15.27
C LYS A 18 -2.86 5.80 15.77
N THR A 19 -1.83 5.92 14.93
CA THR A 19 -0.47 5.49 15.26
C THR A 19 0.07 6.31 16.43
N ALA A 20 -0.07 7.64 16.39
CA ALA A 20 0.36 8.52 17.45
C ALA A 20 -0.38 8.24 18.77
N LEU A 21 -1.71 8.03 18.71
CA LEU A 21 -2.52 7.68 19.86
C LEU A 21 -2.09 6.32 20.47
N ALA A 22 -1.88 5.29 19.63
CA ALA A 22 -1.44 3.98 20.08
C ALA A 22 -0.07 4.07 20.79
N CYS A 23 0.87 4.83 20.22
CA CYS A 23 2.19 5.04 20.81
C CYS A 23 2.10 5.80 22.16
N GLY A 24 1.29 6.86 22.22
CA GLY A 24 1.08 7.61 23.46
C GLY A 24 0.49 6.76 24.57
N LEU A 25 -0.56 5.97 24.26
CA LEU A 25 -1.17 5.04 25.20
C LEU A 25 -0.19 3.93 25.62
N ALA A 26 0.62 3.42 24.71
CA ALA A 26 1.63 2.40 24.99
C ALA A 26 2.69 2.94 25.97
N VAL A 27 3.22 4.14 25.75
CA VAL A 27 4.18 4.77 26.67
C VAL A 27 3.55 5.04 28.03
N ALA A 28 2.35 5.58 28.09
CA ALA A 28 1.63 5.84 29.34
C ALA A 28 1.41 4.54 30.13
N SER A 29 1.02 3.45 29.44
CA SER A 29 0.90 2.13 30.06
C SER A 29 2.24 1.63 30.59
N GLY A 30 3.34 1.88 29.89
CA GLY A 30 4.70 1.53 30.32
C GLY A 30 5.07 2.20 31.64
N TYR A 31 4.75 3.48 31.83
CA TYR A 31 4.94 4.16 33.09
C TYR A 31 4.06 3.58 34.21
N SER A 32 2.80 3.26 33.91
CA SER A 32 1.87 2.69 34.89
C SER A 32 2.30 1.31 35.40
N ILE A 33 2.96 0.48 34.58
CA ILE A 33 3.48 -0.84 34.97
C ILE A 33 4.92 -0.80 35.45
N ASN A 34 5.49 0.39 35.67
CA ASN A 34 6.88 0.59 36.05
C ASN A 34 7.86 -0.16 35.12
N SER A 35 7.62 -0.08 33.81
CA SER A 35 8.57 -0.65 32.84
C SER A 35 9.91 0.09 32.90
N PRO A 36 11.06 -0.61 32.94
CA PRO A 36 12.38 0.04 32.92
C PRO A 36 12.60 0.93 31.67
N TYR A 37 11.90 0.64 30.58
CA TYR A 37 12.04 1.37 29.33
C TYR A 37 10.70 1.50 28.59
N PRO A 38 9.81 2.41 29.01
CA PRO A 38 8.49 2.62 28.40
C PRO A 38 8.48 2.81 26.87
N PRO A 39 9.51 3.41 26.22
CA PRO A 39 9.55 3.53 24.76
C PRO A 39 9.47 2.21 23.99
N PHE A 40 9.84 1.08 24.58
CA PHE A 40 9.72 -0.22 23.88
C PHE A 40 8.28 -0.65 23.67
N LEU A 41 7.34 -0.21 24.52
CA LEU A 41 5.93 -0.42 24.27
C LEU A 41 5.48 0.35 23.03
N ALA A 42 5.98 1.59 22.82
CA ALA A 42 5.70 2.35 21.62
C ALA A 42 6.30 1.70 20.34
N ILE A 43 7.49 1.10 20.44
CA ILE A 43 8.09 0.35 19.32
C ILE A 43 7.19 -0.84 18.95
N GLY A 44 6.67 -1.57 19.94
CA GLY A 44 5.69 -2.63 19.72
C GLY A 44 4.41 -2.13 19.04
N ALA A 45 3.90 -0.97 19.48
CA ALA A 45 2.73 -0.35 18.88
C ALA A 45 2.99 0.09 17.43
N LEU A 46 4.13 0.74 17.15
CA LEU A 46 4.53 1.16 15.79
C LEU A 46 4.64 -0.02 14.83
N GLY A 47 5.30 -1.10 15.24
CA GLY A 47 5.51 -2.28 14.41
C GLY A 47 4.23 -3.04 14.07
N CYS A 48 3.17 -2.87 14.88
CA CYS A 48 1.89 -3.55 14.69
C CYS A 48 0.87 -2.71 13.93
N MET A 49 1.01 -1.38 13.84
CA MET A 49 0.02 -0.48 13.24
C MET A 49 0.04 -0.56 11.71
N GLU A 50 -0.85 -1.38 11.17
CA GLU A 50 -1.04 -1.60 9.73
C GLU A 50 -2.35 -1.00 9.21
N SER A 51 -2.52 -1.02 7.89
CA SER A 51 -3.71 -0.49 7.22
C SER A 51 -4.96 -1.32 7.44
N SER A 52 -4.85 -2.65 7.65
CA SER A 52 -5.97 -3.54 7.95
C SER A 52 -5.79 -4.24 9.29
N ILE A 53 -6.90 -4.69 9.89
CA ILE A 53 -6.86 -5.45 11.15
C ILE A 53 -6.12 -6.78 10.96
N THR A 54 -6.34 -7.46 9.83
CA THR A 54 -5.68 -8.73 9.51
C THR A 54 -4.17 -8.55 9.37
N ALA A 55 -3.75 -7.49 8.66
CA ALA A 55 -2.33 -7.18 8.51
C ALA A 55 -1.70 -6.81 9.87
N SER A 56 -2.41 -6.06 10.72
CA SER A 56 -1.97 -5.73 12.08
C SER A 56 -1.82 -6.98 12.94
N LEU A 57 -2.77 -7.92 12.87
CA LEU A 57 -2.69 -9.17 13.64
C LEU A 57 -1.52 -10.06 13.20
N ARG A 58 -1.27 -10.14 11.88
CA ARG A 58 -0.10 -10.85 11.33
C ARG A 58 1.19 -10.18 11.77
N SER A 59 1.31 -8.86 11.65
CA SER A 59 2.48 -8.10 12.09
C SER A 59 2.70 -8.22 13.60
N ALA A 60 1.63 -8.26 14.41
CA ALA A 60 1.68 -8.50 15.85
C ALA A 60 2.30 -9.86 16.18
N ARG A 61 1.80 -10.92 15.54
CA ARG A 61 2.33 -12.28 15.73
C ARG A 61 3.80 -12.34 15.35
N ASP A 62 4.16 -11.82 14.18
CA ASP A 62 5.52 -11.89 13.66
C ASP A 62 6.48 -11.05 14.54
N LEU A 63 6.03 -9.90 15.05
CA LEU A 63 6.81 -9.05 15.95
C LEU A 63 7.06 -9.72 17.31
N ILE A 64 6.02 -10.30 17.91
CA ILE A 64 6.13 -11.03 19.18
C ILE A 64 7.09 -12.21 19.02
N PHE A 65 6.95 -12.98 17.94
CA PHE A 65 7.82 -14.13 17.67
C PHE A 65 9.27 -13.69 17.38
N GLY A 66 9.46 -12.67 16.54
CA GLY A 66 10.78 -12.12 16.23
C GLY A 66 11.52 -11.61 17.48
N ASN A 67 10.81 -10.93 18.39
CA ASN A 67 11.38 -10.46 19.65
C ASN A 67 11.77 -11.60 20.59
N LEU A 68 10.96 -12.66 20.66
CA LEU A 68 11.29 -13.83 21.45
C LEU A 68 12.56 -14.50 20.94
N VAL A 69 12.64 -14.74 19.62
CA VAL A 69 13.82 -15.32 18.98
C VAL A 69 15.03 -14.42 19.16
N GLY A 70 14.88 -13.10 18.98
CA GLY A 70 15.96 -12.13 19.20
C GLY A 70 16.50 -12.15 20.63
N ALA A 71 15.65 -12.22 21.62
CA ALA A 71 16.05 -12.32 23.03
C ALA A 71 16.80 -13.61 23.34
N ILE A 72 16.30 -14.75 22.85
CA ILE A 72 16.95 -16.06 23.04
C ILE A 72 18.33 -16.08 22.35
N LEU A 73 18.41 -15.62 21.10
CA LEU A 73 19.66 -15.54 20.37
C LEU A 73 20.68 -14.63 21.06
N ALA A 74 20.23 -13.47 21.57
CA ALA A 74 21.10 -12.55 22.31
C ALA A 74 21.66 -13.20 23.58
N MET A 75 20.87 -13.98 24.32
CA MET A 75 21.33 -14.71 25.49
C MET A 75 22.44 -15.72 25.16
N ILE A 76 22.26 -16.50 24.09
CA ILE A 76 23.27 -17.45 23.61
C ILE A 76 24.55 -16.70 23.22
N PHE A 77 24.45 -15.62 22.48
CA PHE A 77 25.59 -14.84 22.00
C PHE A 77 26.33 -14.11 23.14
N THR A 78 25.64 -13.63 24.14
CA THR A 78 26.27 -13.02 25.33
C THR A 78 27.20 -14.01 26.03
N VAL A 79 26.79 -15.25 26.18
CA VAL A 79 27.61 -16.29 26.82
C VAL A 79 28.77 -16.72 25.90
N THR A 80 28.52 -16.85 24.60
CA THR A 80 29.51 -17.37 23.65
C THR A 80 30.58 -16.36 23.28
N PHE A 81 30.22 -15.06 23.16
CA PHE A 81 31.09 -13.98 22.71
C PHE A 81 31.46 -13.02 23.85
N THR A 82 31.62 -13.49 25.06
CA THR A 82 32.06 -12.68 26.22
C THR A 82 33.36 -11.93 25.88
N GLY A 83 33.33 -10.59 26.02
CA GLY A 83 34.45 -9.73 25.66
C GLY A 83 34.61 -9.39 24.18
N HIS A 84 33.84 -10.02 23.26
CA HIS A 84 33.92 -9.81 21.81
C HIS A 84 32.54 -9.44 21.22
N PHE A 85 31.80 -8.54 21.89
CA PHE A 85 30.41 -8.20 21.54
C PHE A 85 30.21 -7.68 20.11
N ALA A 86 31.23 -7.00 19.55
CA ALA A 86 31.15 -6.50 18.16
C ALA A 86 31.04 -7.66 17.14
N ILE A 87 31.84 -8.74 17.35
CA ILE A 87 31.81 -9.94 16.51
C ILE A 87 30.50 -10.69 16.73
N GLY A 88 30.07 -10.81 17.99
CA GLY A 88 28.78 -11.39 18.34
C GLY A 88 27.61 -10.65 17.70
N CYS A 89 27.62 -9.33 17.74
CA CYS A 89 26.60 -8.50 17.09
C CYS A 89 26.57 -8.70 15.58
N PHE A 90 27.72 -8.69 14.92
CA PHE A 90 27.82 -8.90 13.47
C PHE A 90 27.27 -10.26 13.03
N LEU A 91 27.73 -11.34 13.66
CA LEU A 91 27.27 -12.68 13.34
C LEU A 91 25.81 -12.90 13.73
N GLY A 92 25.40 -12.38 14.89
CA GLY A 92 24.02 -12.54 15.38
C GLY A 92 23.00 -11.81 14.51
N VAL A 93 23.32 -10.62 13.99
CA VAL A 93 22.43 -9.89 13.04
C VAL A 93 22.28 -10.67 11.73
N ILE A 94 23.38 -11.25 11.19
CA ILE A 94 23.31 -12.11 9.99
C ILE A 94 22.37 -13.28 10.22
N ILE A 95 22.54 -14.00 11.34
CA ILE A 95 21.71 -15.15 11.68
C ILE A 95 20.26 -14.72 11.87
N MET A 96 20.02 -13.60 12.56
CA MET A 96 18.68 -13.08 12.83
C MET A 96 17.94 -12.73 11.53
N ILE A 97 18.59 -12.01 10.61
CA ILE A 97 18.01 -11.66 9.31
C ILE A 97 17.73 -12.92 8.49
N THR A 98 18.66 -13.88 8.46
CA THR A 98 18.50 -15.14 7.74
C THR A 98 17.32 -15.95 8.27
N LEU A 99 17.17 -16.01 9.58
CA LEU A 99 16.06 -16.71 10.23
C LEU A 99 14.72 -16.04 9.96
N CYS A 100 14.66 -14.71 10.08
CA CYS A 100 13.44 -13.93 9.76
C CYS A 100 13.03 -14.08 8.28
N ASN A 101 14.00 -14.10 7.37
CA ASN A 101 13.75 -14.33 5.95
C ASN A 101 13.24 -15.75 5.67
N LEU A 102 13.78 -16.75 6.33
CA LEU A 102 13.30 -18.15 6.24
C LEU A 102 11.85 -18.28 6.73
N LEU A 103 11.47 -17.48 7.74
CA LEU A 103 10.12 -17.42 8.28
C LEU A 103 9.19 -16.48 7.49
N HIS A 104 9.65 -15.93 6.37
CA HIS A 104 8.89 -14.99 5.49
C HIS A 104 8.33 -13.77 6.24
N MET A 105 9.08 -13.24 7.22
CA MET A 105 8.71 -12.04 7.96
C MET A 105 8.89 -10.79 7.11
N LYS A 106 8.07 -9.75 7.39
CA LYS A 106 8.20 -8.47 6.70
C LYS A 106 9.53 -7.79 7.06
N PRO A 107 10.22 -7.10 6.12
CA PRO A 107 11.50 -6.42 6.37
C PRO A 107 11.48 -5.47 7.57
N GLY A 108 10.39 -4.72 7.75
CA GLY A 108 10.23 -3.82 8.90
C GLY A 108 10.20 -4.53 10.25
N ILE A 109 9.59 -5.72 10.32
CA ILE A 109 9.55 -6.55 11.53
C ILE A 109 10.90 -7.20 11.78
N THR A 110 11.57 -7.64 10.73
CA THR A 110 12.95 -8.16 10.81
C THR A 110 13.90 -7.14 11.42
N SER A 111 13.80 -5.86 10.98
CA SER A 111 14.60 -4.77 11.54
C SER A 111 14.33 -4.57 13.04
N LEU A 112 13.06 -4.60 13.46
CA LEU A 112 12.70 -4.48 14.88
C LEU A 112 13.20 -5.65 15.73
N ALA A 113 13.14 -6.88 15.20
CA ALA A 113 13.69 -8.05 15.86
C ALA A 113 15.21 -7.95 16.04
N CYS A 114 15.94 -7.45 15.03
CA CYS A 114 17.38 -7.15 15.15
C CYS A 114 17.68 -6.08 16.20
N VAL A 115 16.83 -5.04 16.32
CA VAL A 115 16.96 -4.03 17.39
C VAL A 115 16.84 -4.69 18.76
N VAL A 116 15.87 -5.57 18.96
CA VAL A 116 15.70 -6.29 20.26
C VAL A 116 16.92 -7.17 20.54
N PHE A 117 17.41 -7.91 19.55
CA PHE A 117 18.64 -8.69 19.66
C PHE A 117 19.82 -7.82 20.12
N CYS A 118 20.08 -6.72 19.41
CA CYS A 118 21.18 -5.80 19.76
C CYS A 118 21.01 -5.17 21.16
N CYS A 119 19.80 -4.81 21.55
CA CYS A 119 19.53 -4.27 22.88
C CYS A 119 19.68 -5.28 24.00
N CYS A 120 19.45 -6.58 23.71
CA CYS A 120 19.63 -7.67 24.66
C CYS A 120 21.07 -8.19 24.71
N LEU A 121 21.91 -7.89 23.69
CA LEU A 121 23.31 -8.28 23.66
C LEU A 121 24.15 -7.35 24.54
N LYS A 122 24.31 -7.70 25.82
CA LYS A 122 24.96 -6.87 26.84
C LYS A 122 25.98 -7.65 27.65
N ASP A 123 26.95 -6.95 28.18
CA ASP A 123 27.95 -7.50 29.13
C ASP A 123 27.38 -7.53 30.55
N ILE A 124 26.36 -8.36 30.76
CA ILE A 124 25.71 -8.59 32.05
C ILE A 124 25.55 -10.11 32.29
N PRO A 125 25.41 -10.55 33.55
CA PRO A 125 25.19 -11.96 33.84
C PRO A 125 24.02 -12.55 33.04
N ALA A 126 24.13 -13.81 32.62
CA ALA A 126 23.13 -14.50 31.78
C ALA A 126 21.73 -14.48 32.40
N THR A 127 21.61 -14.54 33.74
CA THR A 127 20.35 -14.43 34.48
C THR A 127 19.68 -13.07 34.27
N ASP A 128 20.45 -12.00 34.33
CA ASP A 128 19.94 -10.63 34.16
C ASP A 128 19.56 -10.36 32.70
N ASN A 129 20.29 -10.97 31.76
CA ASN A 129 19.94 -10.96 30.33
C ASN A 129 18.61 -11.66 30.05
N LEU A 130 18.35 -12.80 30.71
CA LEU A 130 17.06 -13.49 30.58
C LEU A 130 15.91 -12.62 31.07
N ILE A 131 16.06 -12.05 32.27
CA ILE A 131 15.06 -11.13 32.85
C ILE A 131 14.84 -9.95 31.94
N TYR A 132 15.91 -9.34 31.43
CA TYR A 132 15.82 -8.23 30.52
C TYR A 132 15.08 -8.60 29.22
N GLY A 133 15.40 -9.75 28.61
CA GLY A 133 14.72 -10.28 27.43
C GLY A 133 13.23 -10.53 27.65
N LEU A 134 12.86 -11.11 28.80
CA LEU A 134 11.47 -11.32 29.20
C LEU A 134 10.71 -9.99 29.39
N LEU A 135 11.34 -8.98 29.99
CA LEU A 135 10.76 -7.65 30.11
C LEU A 135 10.54 -7.00 28.73
N ARG A 136 11.49 -7.15 27.80
CA ARG A 136 11.32 -6.67 26.42
C ARG A 136 10.17 -7.36 25.70
N PHE A 137 10.09 -8.68 25.83
CA PHE A 137 8.96 -9.45 25.30
C PHE A 137 7.62 -8.97 25.85
N ARG A 138 7.50 -8.83 27.18
CA ARG A 138 6.30 -8.31 27.87
C ARG A 138 5.91 -6.93 27.32
N ASP A 139 6.87 -6.00 27.31
CA ASP A 139 6.64 -4.61 26.91
C ASP A 139 6.18 -4.52 25.46
N THR A 140 6.81 -5.27 24.55
CA THR A 140 6.40 -5.35 23.15
C THR A 140 5.01 -5.97 23.00
N ALA A 141 4.70 -7.03 23.75
CA ALA A 141 3.39 -7.67 23.69
C ALA A 141 2.26 -6.72 24.16
N ILE A 142 2.50 -5.96 25.23
CA ILE A 142 1.53 -4.96 25.70
C ILE A 142 1.35 -3.83 24.69
N GLY A 143 2.45 -3.26 24.16
CA GLY A 143 2.40 -2.22 23.14
C GLY A 143 1.66 -2.67 21.87
N THR A 144 1.94 -3.88 21.41
CA THR A 144 1.26 -4.54 20.30
C THR A 144 -0.24 -4.71 20.56
N GLY A 145 -0.61 -5.16 21.76
CA GLY A 145 -2.02 -5.31 22.18
C GLY A 145 -2.77 -3.98 22.17
N ILE A 146 -2.15 -2.90 22.67
CA ILE A 146 -2.73 -1.54 22.63
C ILE A 146 -2.93 -1.08 21.20
N ALA A 147 -1.96 -1.30 20.29
CA ALA A 147 -2.08 -0.92 18.89
C ALA A 147 -3.21 -1.68 18.19
N LEU A 148 -3.35 -2.99 18.45
CA LEU A 148 -4.47 -3.78 17.94
C LEU A 148 -5.80 -3.24 18.43
N ALA A 149 -5.94 -2.95 19.74
CA ALA A 149 -7.15 -2.39 20.32
C ALA A 149 -7.51 -1.03 19.69
N VAL A 150 -6.55 -0.13 19.55
CA VAL A 150 -6.74 1.17 18.89
C VAL A 150 -7.16 0.99 17.43
N ASN A 151 -6.52 0.07 16.70
CA ASN A 151 -6.86 -0.16 15.28
C ASN A 151 -8.24 -0.79 15.09
N MET A 152 -8.71 -1.59 16.06
CA MET A 152 -10.05 -2.20 16.04
C MET A 152 -11.15 -1.23 16.46
N LEU A 153 -10.89 -0.39 17.48
CA LEU A 153 -11.90 0.49 18.09
C LEU A 153 -12.09 1.79 17.32
N ILE A 154 -11.02 2.35 16.75
CA ILE A 154 -11.09 3.62 16.04
C ILE A 154 -11.30 3.36 14.56
N ARG A 155 -12.56 3.47 14.10
CA ARG A 155 -12.97 3.44 12.70
C ARG A 155 -12.20 2.40 11.88
N PRO A 156 -12.64 1.14 11.90
CA PRO A 156 -11.98 0.08 11.16
C PRO A 156 -11.88 0.45 9.68
N TYR A 157 -10.75 0.13 9.07
CA TYR A 157 -10.50 0.37 7.67
C TYR A 157 -11.47 -0.46 6.81
N SER A 158 -12.20 0.19 5.90
CA SER A 158 -13.04 -0.51 4.92
C SER A 158 -12.29 -0.59 3.58
N GLY A 159 -11.70 -1.74 3.30
CA GLY A 159 -11.00 -2.01 2.04
C GLY A 159 -11.92 -1.86 0.83
N ALA A 160 -13.18 -2.30 0.95
CA ALA A 160 -14.18 -2.18 -0.11
C ALA A 160 -14.43 -0.72 -0.51
N LYS A 161 -14.67 0.16 0.46
CA LYS A 161 -14.93 1.58 0.19
C LYS A 161 -13.71 2.31 -0.41
N GLN A 162 -12.50 1.94 0.04
CA GLN A 162 -11.29 2.52 -0.55
C GLN A 162 -11.05 2.03 -1.97
N THR A 163 -11.28 0.75 -2.23
CA THR A 163 -11.19 0.18 -3.58
C THR A 163 -12.21 0.85 -4.51
N GLN A 164 -13.45 1.02 -4.09
CA GLN A 164 -14.47 1.72 -4.86
C GLN A 164 -14.08 3.16 -5.17
N ASN A 165 -13.59 3.90 -4.18
CA ASN A 165 -13.10 5.28 -4.40
C ASN A 165 -11.89 5.33 -5.34
N ALA A 166 -10.99 4.36 -5.28
CA ALA A 166 -9.84 4.28 -6.18
C ALA A 166 -10.26 3.97 -7.62
N ILE A 167 -11.27 3.10 -7.81
CA ILE A 167 -11.88 2.78 -9.10
C ILE A 167 -12.46 4.06 -9.73
N LEU A 168 -13.30 4.77 -8.98
CA LEU A 168 -13.96 6.00 -9.46
C LEU A 168 -12.96 7.10 -9.84
N ARG A 169 -11.88 7.25 -9.07
CA ARG A 169 -10.82 8.21 -9.37
C ARG A 169 -10.09 7.85 -10.66
N ALA A 170 -9.62 6.60 -10.76
CA ALA A 170 -8.90 6.13 -11.93
C ALA A 170 -9.74 6.25 -13.23
N GLN A 171 -11.04 5.91 -13.18
CA GLN A 171 -11.95 6.09 -14.32
C GLN A 171 -12.06 7.57 -14.70
N LYS A 172 -12.29 8.45 -13.72
CA LYS A 172 -12.47 9.89 -13.93
C LYS A 172 -11.22 10.56 -14.52
N GLU A 173 -10.04 10.07 -14.21
CA GLU A 173 -8.77 10.59 -14.73
C GLU A 173 -8.44 10.08 -16.13
N MET A 174 -8.87 8.87 -16.50
CA MET A 174 -8.62 8.33 -17.83
C MET A 174 -9.42 9.02 -18.94
N LEU A 175 -10.62 9.50 -18.66
CA LEU A 175 -11.48 10.12 -19.67
C LEU A 175 -10.88 11.40 -20.29
N PRO A 176 -10.39 12.39 -19.50
CA PRO A 176 -9.72 13.56 -20.05
C PRO A 176 -8.43 13.23 -20.82
N LEU A 177 -7.69 12.19 -20.40
CA LEU A 177 -6.47 11.75 -21.10
C LEU A 177 -6.81 11.18 -22.47
N LEU A 178 -7.90 10.41 -22.57
CA LEU A 178 -8.42 9.93 -23.84
C LEU A 178 -8.86 11.10 -24.74
N GLU A 179 -9.61 12.06 -24.21
CA GLU A 179 -10.03 13.25 -24.94
C GLU A 179 -8.85 14.05 -25.50
N GLN A 180 -7.81 14.29 -24.68
CA GLN A 180 -6.58 14.94 -25.12
C GLN A 180 -5.91 14.21 -26.28
N ARG A 181 -5.85 12.87 -26.19
CA ARG A 181 -5.19 12.07 -27.23
C ARG A 181 -6.00 11.99 -28.50
N VAL A 182 -7.31 11.72 -28.41
CA VAL A 182 -8.16 11.42 -29.58
C VAL A 182 -8.68 12.67 -30.25
N LEU A 183 -9.22 13.64 -29.47
CA LEU A 183 -9.87 14.82 -30.03
C LEU A 183 -8.94 16.03 -30.14
N GLN A 184 -7.89 16.11 -29.30
CA GLN A 184 -6.94 17.23 -29.35
C GLN A 184 -5.62 16.85 -30.05
N GLY A 185 -5.39 15.56 -30.38
CA GLY A 185 -4.17 15.08 -31.04
C GLY A 185 -2.89 15.22 -30.23
N ARG A 186 -2.98 15.36 -28.88
CA ARG A 186 -1.83 15.52 -27.98
C ARG A 186 -1.53 14.21 -27.28
N ILE A 187 -0.26 13.91 -27.04
CA ILE A 187 0.15 12.77 -26.19
C ILE A 187 0.08 13.24 -24.72
N PRO A 188 -0.86 12.69 -23.90
CA PRO A 188 -0.99 13.07 -22.51
C PRO A 188 0.14 12.51 -21.65
N ASP A 189 0.45 13.17 -20.53
CA ASP A 189 1.32 12.60 -19.50
C ASP A 189 0.56 11.54 -18.70
N LEU A 190 1.10 10.32 -18.68
CA LEU A 190 0.50 9.17 -18.01
C LEU A 190 1.09 8.92 -16.60
N GLN A 191 1.91 9.84 -16.05
CA GLN A 191 2.56 9.61 -14.76
C GLN A 191 1.57 9.58 -13.59
N GLU A 192 0.60 10.49 -13.59
CA GLU A 192 -0.44 10.54 -12.55
C GLU A 192 -1.32 9.28 -12.60
N LEU A 193 -1.71 8.84 -13.79
CA LEU A 193 -2.47 7.62 -14.00
C LEU A 193 -1.74 6.38 -13.42
N ARG A 194 -0.41 6.30 -13.57
CA ARG A 194 0.39 5.22 -12.96
C ARG A 194 0.31 5.22 -11.45
N ALA A 195 0.32 6.41 -10.82
CA ALA A 195 0.20 6.53 -9.36
C ALA A 195 -1.17 6.04 -8.86
N ASP A 196 -2.25 6.35 -9.58
CA ASP A 196 -3.60 5.96 -9.22
C ASP A 196 -3.86 4.46 -9.41
N ILE A 197 -3.38 3.88 -10.49
CA ILE A 197 -3.42 2.43 -10.69
C ILE A 197 -2.66 1.70 -9.58
N ASN A 198 -1.47 2.17 -9.19
CA ASN A 198 -0.73 1.60 -8.07
C ASN A 198 -1.49 1.74 -6.73
N SER A 199 -2.28 2.81 -6.58
CA SER A 199 -3.13 2.99 -5.39
C SER A 199 -4.30 2.02 -5.38
N LEU A 200 -4.91 1.77 -6.54
CA LEU A 200 -5.97 0.79 -6.74
C LEU A 200 -5.46 -0.64 -6.43
N ASP A 201 -4.31 -1.02 -6.97
CA ASP A 201 -3.71 -2.34 -6.74
C ASP A 201 -3.43 -2.57 -5.24
N ARG A 202 -2.94 -1.56 -4.54
CA ARG A 202 -2.78 -1.61 -3.09
C ARG A 202 -4.11 -1.77 -2.35
N ALA A 203 -5.15 -1.03 -2.75
CA ALA A 203 -6.47 -1.12 -2.15
C ALA A 203 -7.10 -2.52 -2.33
N VAL A 204 -6.99 -3.10 -3.53
CA VAL A 204 -7.46 -4.45 -3.84
C VAL A 204 -6.69 -5.50 -3.04
N ASN A 205 -5.37 -5.38 -2.93
CA ASN A 205 -4.57 -6.31 -2.13
C ASN A 205 -4.96 -6.28 -0.65
N ILE A 206 -5.24 -5.10 -0.09
CA ILE A 206 -5.75 -4.97 1.28
C ILE A 206 -7.12 -5.65 1.41
N LEU A 207 -8.00 -5.45 0.45
CA LEU A 207 -9.32 -6.08 0.40
C LEU A 207 -9.22 -7.62 0.38
N LEU A 208 -8.26 -8.16 -0.35
CA LEU A 208 -8.02 -9.61 -0.40
C LEU A 208 -7.51 -10.15 0.93
N ASP A 209 -6.64 -9.41 1.62
CA ASP A 209 -6.19 -9.76 2.96
C ASP A 209 -7.34 -9.75 3.97
N GLU A 210 -8.25 -8.79 3.90
CA GLU A 210 -9.45 -8.72 4.74
C GLU A 210 -10.41 -9.89 4.49
N ARG A 211 -10.53 -10.34 3.24
CA ARG A 211 -11.37 -11.50 2.89
C ARG A 211 -10.90 -12.79 3.56
N MET A 212 -9.62 -12.99 3.73
CA MET A 212 -9.11 -14.17 4.45
C MET A 212 -9.66 -14.25 5.89
N ASN A 213 -10.11 -13.13 6.43
CA ASN A 213 -10.68 -13.01 7.78
C ASN A 213 -12.24 -13.05 7.82
N LYS A 214 -12.91 -13.50 6.75
CA LYS A 214 -14.39 -13.70 6.67
C LYS A 214 -15.26 -12.43 6.79
N SER A 215 -14.71 -11.21 6.73
CA SER A 215 -15.49 -9.99 6.92
C SER A 215 -16.26 -9.52 5.67
N LEU A 216 -15.87 -9.95 4.47
CA LEU A 216 -16.46 -9.55 3.19
C LEU A 216 -17.13 -10.71 2.46
N LYS A 217 -18.28 -10.44 1.84
CA LYS A 217 -18.98 -11.41 0.99
C LYS A 217 -18.15 -11.73 -0.26
N LYS A 218 -18.11 -13.00 -0.66
CA LYS A 218 -17.38 -13.47 -1.84
C LYS A 218 -17.79 -12.72 -3.12
N SER A 219 -19.07 -12.37 -3.24
CA SER A 219 -19.63 -11.62 -4.36
C SER A 219 -19.10 -10.19 -4.46
N GLU A 220 -18.98 -9.48 -3.36
CA GLU A 220 -18.43 -8.11 -3.31
C GLU A 220 -16.99 -8.03 -3.79
N VAL A 221 -16.17 -8.97 -3.35
CA VAL A 221 -14.76 -9.06 -3.78
C VAL A 221 -14.66 -9.40 -5.27
N ALA A 222 -15.52 -10.31 -5.77
CA ALA A 222 -15.54 -10.65 -7.19
C ALA A 222 -15.97 -9.45 -8.05
N HIS A 223 -16.95 -8.69 -7.60
CA HIS A 223 -17.41 -7.47 -8.24
C HIS A 223 -16.27 -6.41 -8.34
N LEU A 224 -15.62 -6.07 -7.23
CA LEU A 224 -14.53 -5.11 -7.23
C LEU A 224 -13.31 -5.56 -8.06
N ARG A 225 -13.04 -6.87 -8.12
CA ARG A 225 -12.04 -7.42 -9.04
C ARG A 225 -12.44 -7.26 -10.50
N GLY A 226 -13.71 -7.47 -10.84
CA GLY A 226 -14.23 -7.22 -12.18
C GLY A 226 -14.00 -5.78 -12.61
N CYS A 227 -14.33 -4.83 -11.75
CA CYS A 227 -14.06 -3.41 -11.97
C CYS A 227 -12.56 -3.11 -12.17
N GLN A 228 -11.68 -3.70 -11.36
CA GLN A 228 -10.24 -3.56 -11.51
C GLN A 228 -9.74 -4.07 -12.87
N GLN A 229 -10.24 -5.22 -13.31
CA GLN A 229 -9.85 -5.79 -14.61
C GLN A 229 -10.29 -4.90 -15.79
N LEU A 230 -11.47 -4.28 -15.69
CA LEU A 230 -11.93 -3.32 -16.71
C LEU A 230 -11.06 -2.07 -16.72
N LEU A 231 -10.67 -1.54 -15.56
CA LEU A 231 -9.75 -0.41 -15.49
C LEU A 231 -8.36 -0.74 -16.08
N TRP A 232 -7.85 -1.95 -15.88
CA TRP A 232 -6.60 -2.37 -16.52
C TRP A 232 -6.74 -2.43 -18.03
N LYS A 233 -7.85 -2.93 -18.55
CA LYS A 233 -8.11 -2.92 -20.00
C LYS A 233 -8.18 -1.49 -20.55
N MET A 234 -8.85 -0.59 -19.86
CA MET A 234 -8.90 0.84 -20.25
C MET A 234 -7.50 1.45 -20.27
N ARG A 235 -6.70 1.25 -19.21
CA ARG A 235 -5.31 1.72 -19.14
C ARG A 235 -4.47 1.19 -20.28
N ASP A 236 -4.49 -0.12 -20.52
CA ASP A 236 -3.66 -0.76 -21.55
C ASP A 236 -4.06 -0.29 -22.94
N SER A 237 -5.37 -0.11 -23.18
CA SER A 237 -5.89 0.49 -24.41
C SER A 237 -5.44 1.94 -24.58
N LEU A 238 -5.50 2.75 -23.53
CA LEU A 238 -5.04 4.15 -23.57
C LEU A 238 -3.53 4.24 -23.84
N ILE A 239 -2.72 3.40 -23.21
CA ILE A 239 -1.28 3.32 -23.48
C ILE A 239 -1.02 2.95 -24.94
N SER A 240 -1.76 1.96 -25.48
CA SER A 240 -1.63 1.53 -26.88
C SER A 240 -2.01 2.65 -27.86
N ILE A 241 -3.09 3.38 -27.58
CA ILE A 241 -3.52 4.55 -28.36
C ILE A 241 -2.44 5.67 -28.31
N CYS A 242 -1.83 5.89 -27.15
CA CYS A 242 -0.78 6.91 -26.96
C CYS A 242 0.55 6.51 -27.61
N SER A 243 0.81 5.23 -27.85
CA SER A 243 2.04 4.73 -28.50
C SER A 243 2.04 4.88 -30.03
N ILE A 244 0.91 5.25 -30.63
CA ILE A 244 0.81 5.51 -32.06
C ILE A 244 1.27 6.95 -32.30
N ASP A 245 2.35 7.13 -33.08
CA ASP A 245 2.96 8.45 -33.31
C ASP A 245 2.16 9.35 -34.27
N THR A 246 1.18 8.78 -34.98
CA THR A 246 0.28 9.49 -35.89
C THR A 246 -1.02 9.90 -35.19
N THR A 247 -1.85 10.72 -35.83
CA THR A 247 -3.20 11.09 -35.34
C THR A 247 -4.27 10.44 -36.21
N PRO A 248 -4.57 9.15 -36.02
CA PRO A 248 -5.64 8.50 -36.74
C PRO A 248 -7.00 9.09 -36.37
N SER A 249 -7.90 9.12 -37.33
CA SER A 249 -9.28 9.59 -37.09
C SER A 249 -10.09 8.49 -36.40
N PRO A 250 -10.88 8.83 -35.35
CA PRO A 250 -11.81 7.89 -34.77
C PRO A 250 -12.90 7.51 -35.78
N SER A 251 -13.39 6.28 -35.71
CA SER A 251 -14.54 5.86 -36.51
C SER A 251 -15.80 6.68 -36.13
N PRO A 252 -16.76 6.88 -37.06
CA PRO A 252 -17.96 7.62 -36.76
C PRO A 252 -18.71 7.10 -35.52
N GLN A 253 -18.73 5.79 -35.36
CA GLN A 253 -19.35 5.12 -34.21
C GLN A 253 -18.62 5.45 -32.89
N ASN A 254 -17.30 5.41 -32.87
CA ASN A 254 -16.51 5.75 -31.67
C ASN A 254 -16.61 7.24 -31.34
N LEU A 255 -16.65 8.09 -32.34
CA LEU A 255 -16.83 9.54 -32.17
C LEU A 255 -18.17 9.86 -31.53
N GLU A 256 -19.26 9.24 -31.98
CA GLU A 256 -20.59 9.39 -31.41
C GLU A 256 -20.61 8.98 -29.92
N ARG A 257 -19.97 7.85 -29.59
CA ARG A 257 -19.86 7.38 -28.20
C ARG A 257 -19.06 8.34 -27.33
N MET A 258 -17.99 8.94 -27.85
CA MET A 258 -17.20 9.97 -27.13
C MET A 258 -18.01 11.24 -26.88
N HIS A 259 -18.78 11.69 -27.87
CA HIS A 259 -19.69 12.82 -27.70
C HIS A 259 -20.78 12.53 -26.65
N ALA A 260 -21.30 11.30 -26.61
CA ALA A 260 -22.26 10.88 -25.58
C ALA A 260 -21.66 10.91 -24.15
N LEU A 261 -20.34 10.76 -24.02
CA LEU A 261 -19.60 10.93 -22.76
C LEU A 261 -19.29 12.40 -22.43
N GLY A 262 -19.77 13.36 -23.24
CA GLY A 262 -19.56 14.81 -23.04
C GLY A 262 -18.21 15.34 -23.52
N MET A 263 -17.43 14.53 -24.26
CA MET A 263 -16.17 14.97 -24.83
C MET A 263 -16.40 15.87 -26.05
N THR A 264 -15.66 16.97 -26.15
CA THR A 264 -15.84 17.96 -27.21
C THR A 264 -14.59 18.12 -28.05
N GLU A 265 -14.77 18.24 -29.38
CA GLU A 265 -13.66 18.57 -30.27
C GLU A 265 -13.19 20.02 -30.03
N THR A 266 -12.00 20.16 -29.47
CA THR A 266 -11.32 21.46 -29.45
C THR A 266 -10.34 21.47 -30.64
N LYS A 267 -10.68 22.15 -31.72
CA LYS A 267 -9.78 22.39 -32.85
C LYS A 267 -8.54 23.14 -32.36
N ASN A 268 -7.43 22.43 -32.16
CA ASN A 268 -6.14 23.04 -31.89
C ASN A 268 -5.22 22.79 -33.12
N GLU A 269 -4.60 23.85 -33.60
CA GLU A 269 -3.74 23.85 -34.81
C GLU A 269 -2.40 23.07 -34.67
N ASN A 270 -2.13 22.47 -33.54
CA ASN A 270 -0.93 21.64 -33.29
C ASN A 270 -1.25 20.14 -33.38
N ILE A 271 -1.70 19.69 -34.51
CA ILE A 271 -1.89 18.27 -34.80
C ILE A 271 -0.52 17.68 -35.18
N LEU A 272 -0.17 16.54 -34.58
CA LEU A 272 0.98 15.73 -35.01
C LEU A 272 0.86 15.48 -36.54
N ALA A 273 1.66 16.17 -37.32
CA ALA A 273 1.62 16.08 -38.80
C ALA A 273 2.38 14.84 -39.26
N GLY A 274 1.74 13.69 -39.17
CA GLY A 274 2.23 12.44 -39.78
C GLY A 274 1.25 11.92 -40.83
N VAL A 275 1.76 11.33 -41.88
CA VAL A 275 0.93 10.58 -42.82
C VAL A 275 0.41 9.36 -42.09
N CYS A 276 -0.89 9.33 -41.82
CA CYS A 276 -1.53 8.22 -41.08
C CYS A 276 -1.61 6.99 -42.04
N ASP A 277 -1.03 5.88 -41.64
CA ASP A 277 -1.19 4.61 -42.34
C ASP A 277 -2.58 4.03 -42.00
N GLU A 278 -3.17 3.34 -42.99
CA GLU A 278 -4.46 2.65 -42.82
C GLU A 278 -4.40 1.62 -41.66
N ARG A 279 -3.23 0.98 -41.48
CA ARG A 279 -2.98 0.05 -40.35
C ARG A 279 -3.07 0.74 -38.99
N ASP A 280 -2.48 1.92 -38.87
CA ASP A 280 -2.52 2.71 -37.64
C ASP A 280 -3.96 3.09 -37.27
N THR A 281 -4.76 3.44 -38.28
CA THR A 281 -6.18 3.77 -38.14
C THR A 281 -7.00 2.57 -37.61
N VAL A 282 -6.73 1.37 -38.13
CA VAL A 282 -7.40 0.14 -37.71
C VAL A 282 -7.03 -0.19 -36.25
N VAL A 283 -5.74 -0.18 -35.95
CA VAL A 283 -5.23 -0.48 -34.59
C VAL A 283 -5.73 0.53 -33.57
N PHE A 284 -5.70 1.82 -33.91
CA PHE A 284 -6.22 2.90 -33.08
C PHE A 284 -7.71 2.71 -32.73
N ASN A 285 -8.54 2.48 -33.73
CA ASN A 285 -9.97 2.29 -33.54
C ASN A 285 -10.29 1.00 -32.77
N TYR A 286 -9.49 -0.05 -32.95
CA TYR A 286 -9.61 -1.28 -32.16
C TYR A 286 -9.41 -1.02 -30.67
N TYR A 287 -8.31 -0.36 -30.27
CA TYR A 287 -8.07 -0.04 -28.87
C TYR A 287 -9.05 1.00 -28.33
N LEU A 288 -9.47 1.98 -29.13
CA LEU A 288 -10.47 2.96 -28.76
C LEU A 288 -11.81 2.27 -28.44
N ASN A 289 -12.21 1.31 -29.25
CA ASN A 289 -13.42 0.54 -29.00
C ASN A 289 -13.32 -0.25 -27.68
N ILE A 290 -12.19 -0.94 -27.43
CA ILE A 290 -11.96 -1.67 -26.18
C ILE A 290 -12.04 -0.73 -24.97
N PHE A 291 -11.48 0.47 -25.07
CA PHE A 291 -11.55 1.46 -24.01
C PHE A 291 -13.00 1.87 -23.72
N LEU A 292 -13.75 2.25 -24.75
CA LEU A 292 -15.13 2.68 -24.62
C LEU A 292 -16.06 1.59 -24.11
N ASP A 293 -15.91 0.35 -24.61
CA ASP A 293 -16.66 -0.82 -24.12
C ASP A 293 -16.37 -1.07 -22.64
N SER A 294 -15.08 -1.04 -22.25
CA SER A 294 -14.67 -1.27 -20.88
C SER A 294 -15.19 -0.17 -19.95
N ASN A 295 -15.24 1.07 -20.40
CA ASN A 295 -15.80 2.18 -19.64
C ASN A 295 -17.32 2.03 -19.44
N GLU A 296 -18.06 1.63 -20.45
CA GLU A 296 -19.50 1.40 -20.38
C GLU A 296 -19.86 0.27 -19.41
N TYR A 297 -19.15 -0.88 -19.51
CA TYR A 297 -19.30 -1.99 -18.56
C TYR A 297 -18.91 -1.59 -17.14
N LEU A 298 -17.84 -0.79 -16.98
CA LEU A 298 -17.40 -0.32 -15.66
C LEU A 298 -18.46 0.58 -15.02
N THR A 299 -19.03 1.52 -15.77
CA THR A 299 -20.09 2.40 -15.28
C THR A 299 -21.32 1.58 -14.85
N THR A 300 -21.75 0.63 -15.67
CA THR A 300 -22.88 -0.27 -15.34
C THR A 300 -22.60 -1.08 -14.07
N LEU A 301 -21.35 -1.55 -13.87
CA LEU A 301 -20.99 -2.29 -12.67
C LEU A 301 -20.92 -1.43 -11.42
N ILE A 302 -20.53 -0.16 -11.52
CA ILE A 302 -20.45 0.74 -10.37
C ILE A 302 -21.84 1.15 -9.88
N ASP A 303 -22.81 1.24 -10.77
CA ASP A 303 -24.21 1.64 -10.47
C ASP A 303 -25.04 0.49 -9.89
N LEU A 304 -24.53 -0.73 -9.89
CA LEU A 304 -25.11 -1.94 -9.26
C LEU A 304 -24.68 -2.08 -7.79
#